data_75bb816da760bd676647a5bcc87af290
#
_entry.id   75bb816da760bd676647a5bcc87af290
#
_cell.length_a   1.000
_cell.length_b   1.000
_cell.length_c   1.000
_cell.angle_alpha   90.00
_cell.angle_beta   90.00
_cell.angle_gamma   90.00
#
_symmetry.space_group_name_H-M   'P 1'
#
loop_
_entity.id
_entity.type
_entity.pdbx_description
1 polymer ?
#
loop_
_entity_poly.entity_id
_entity_poly.type
_entity_poly.pdbx_seq_one_letter_code
_entity_poly.pdbx_strand_id
1 'polypeptide(L)'
;MMISHKIKEGKPMTHIARDDAITLLKKYNQDPFHIQHALTVEAVMKWYAKELGYGDDAEYWGIVGLLHDIDFELYPDEHCIKAPELLREGGVGEDIIHAVCSHGYGITVGCGKTIDVEPVHEMEKVLFAADELTGLVWAAALMRPSKSTKDMELKSLKKKYKSKGFAAGCSREVIERGADQLGWELDKLLTMTLEAMKATEDELSLIHISEPTRLQLIS
;
A
#
# COMPACT_ATOMS: atom_id res chain seq x y z
N MET A 1 -24.23 -28.23 6.55
CA MET A 1 -24.27 -28.39 5.08
C MET A 1 -23.14 -27.53 4.54
N MET A 2 -21.97 -28.15 4.30
CA MET A 2 -20.77 -27.45 3.83
C MET A 2 -20.88 -27.17 2.35
N ILE A 3 -20.90 -25.89 1.96
CA ILE A 3 -20.84 -25.48 0.56
C ILE A 3 -19.35 -25.39 0.20
N SER A 4 -18.87 -26.44 -0.45
CA SER A 4 -17.53 -26.47 -1.04
C SER A 4 -17.53 -25.57 -2.27
N HIS A 5 -16.87 -24.42 -2.19
CA HIS A 5 -16.54 -23.61 -3.35
C HIS A 5 -15.39 -24.31 -4.10
N LYS A 6 -15.74 -25.02 -5.18
CA LYS A 6 -14.76 -25.48 -6.16
C LYS A 6 -14.15 -24.27 -6.84
N ILE A 7 -12.90 -23.98 -6.51
CA ILE A 7 -12.04 -23.09 -7.29
C ILE A 7 -11.89 -23.73 -8.67
N LYS A 8 -12.27 -23.00 -9.74
CA LYS A 8 -12.00 -23.40 -11.11
C LYS A 8 -10.48 -23.44 -11.30
N GLU A 9 -9.95 -24.57 -11.74
CA GLU A 9 -8.58 -24.72 -12.17
C GLU A 9 -8.30 -23.71 -13.32
N GLY A 10 -7.73 -22.55 -12.93
CA GLY A 10 -7.14 -21.57 -13.82
C GLY A 10 -5.70 -21.97 -14.11
N LYS A 11 -5.25 -21.66 -15.34
CA LYS A 11 -3.84 -21.73 -15.78
C LYS A 11 -2.92 -21.26 -14.65
N PRO A 12 -1.78 -21.92 -14.37
CA PRO A 12 -0.87 -21.44 -13.34
C PRO A 12 -0.46 -20.00 -13.67
N MET A 13 -0.82 -19.07 -12.79
CA MET A 13 -0.42 -17.68 -12.90
C MET A 13 1.09 -17.63 -12.70
N THR A 14 1.82 -17.18 -13.72
CA THR A 14 3.26 -16.94 -13.62
C THR A 14 3.45 -15.69 -12.77
N HIS A 15 3.57 -15.88 -11.46
CA HIS A 15 3.89 -14.79 -10.55
C HIS A 15 5.35 -14.37 -10.75
N ILE A 16 5.59 -13.07 -10.91
CA ILE A 16 6.95 -12.53 -10.88
C ILE A 16 7.58 -12.87 -9.53
N ALA A 17 8.84 -13.32 -9.53
CA ALA A 17 9.56 -13.55 -8.28
C ALA A 17 9.84 -12.21 -7.57
N ARG A 18 9.89 -12.22 -6.22
CA ARG A 18 10.11 -11.01 -5.43
C ARG A 18 11.40 -10.26 -5.83
N ASP A 19 12.48 -10.95 -6.08
CA ASP A 19 13.76 -10.32 -6.46
C ASP A 19 13.67 -9.64 -7.83
N ASP A 20 12.93 -10.23 -8.76
CA ASP A 20 12.65 -9.61 -10.06
C ASP A 20 11.74 -8.39 -9.92
N ALA A 21 10.74 -8.46 -9.02
CA ALA A 21 9.86 -7.34 -8.72
C ALA A 21 10.62 -6.16 -8.10
N ILE A 22 11.55 -6.42 -7.16
CA ILE A 22 12.44 -5.39 -6.60
C ILE A 22 13.34 -4.79 -7.69
N THR A 23 13.86 -5.60 -8.57
CA THR A 23 14.70 -5.14 -9.68
C THR A 23 13.89 -4.24 -10.61
N LEU A 24 12.66 -4.63 -10.93
CA LEU A 24 11.73 -3.84 -11.73
C LEU A 24 11.36 -2.51 -11.04
N LEU A 25 11.02 -2.54 -9.75
CA LEU A 25 10.76 -1.34 -8.97
C LEU A 25 11.92 -0.35 -9.04
N LYS A 26 13.16 -0.82 -8.76
CA LYS A 26 14.37 0.02 -8.77
C LYS A 26 14.77 0.56 -10.14
N LYS A 27 14.23 0.02 -11.22
CA LYS A 27 14.41 0.56 -12.59
C LYS A 27 13.71 1.91 -12.72
N TYR A 28 12.57 2.10 -12.05
CA TYR A 28 11.72 3.29 -12.18
C TYR A 28 11.66 4.16 -10.92
N ASN A 29 12.11 3.64 -9.78
CA ASN A 29 12.13 4.33 -8.49
C ASN A 29 13.53 4.27 -7.89
N GLN A 30 14.15 5.42 -7.65
CA GLN A 30 15.50 5.55 -7.09
C GLN A 30 15.54 6.38 -5.81
N ASP A 31 14.50 7.18 -5.55
CA ASP A 31 14.38 7.91 -4.29
C ASP A 31 14.22 6.92 -3.13
N PRO A 32 15.10 6.99 -2.11
CA PRO A 32 14.99 6.14 -0.93
C PRO A 32 13.62 6.18 -0.24
N PHE A 33 12.91 7.30 -0.35
CA PHE A 33 11.57 7.43 0.20
C PHE A 33 10.56 6.54 -0.52
N HIS A 34 10.53 6.56 -1.86
CA HIS A 34 9.61 5.73 -2.65
C HIS A 34 9.92 4.25 -2.47
N ILE A 35 11.20 3.87 -2.46
CA ILE A 35 11.61 2.49 -2.16
C ILE A 35 11.17 2.05 -0.76
N GLN A 36 11.35 2.91 0.25
CA GLN A 36 10.93 2.59 1.62
C GLN A 36 9.41 2.47 1.73
N HIS A 37 8.66 3.35 1.05
CA HIS A 37 7.19 3.26 1.00
C HIS A 37 6.75 1.94 0.37
N ALA A 38 7.28 1.60 -0.80
CA ALA A 38 6.97 0.33 -1.49
C ALA A 38 7.25 -0.90 -0.60
N LEU A 39 8.40 -0.94 0.09
CA LEU A 39 8.73 -2.01 1.03
C LEU A 39 7.79 -2.03 2.25
N THR A 40 7.36 -0.88 2.72
CA THR A 40 6.40 -0.77 3.82
C THR A 40 5.05 -1.35 3.41
N VAL A 41 4.54 -0.97 2.24
CA VAL A 41 3.27 -1.48 1.72
C VAL A 41 3.37 -2.98 1.43
N GLU A 42 4.49 -3.48 0.89
CA GLU A 42 4.75 -4.92 0.75
C GLU A 42 4.56 -5.66 2.07
N ALA A 43 5.25 -5.22 3.12
CA ALA A 43 5.23 -5.87 4.41
C ALA A 43 3.84 -5.81 5.08
N VAL A 44 3.18 -4.67 4.99
CA VAL A 44 1.81 -4.46 5.50
C VAL A 44 0.82 -5.38 4.76
N MET A 45 0.91 -5.49 3.43
CA MET A 45 0.06 -6.37 2.64
C MET A 45 0.25 -7.85 3.00
N LYS A 46 1.50 -8.29 3.18
CA LYS A 46 1.80 -9.66 3.67
C LYS A 46 1.20 -9.92 5.05
N TRP A 47 1.26 -8.96 5.93
CA TRP A 47 0.66 -9.07 7.27
C TRP A 47 -0.86 -9.20 7.17
N TYR A 48 -1.52 -8.33 6.37
CA TYR A 48 -2.95 -8.38 6.15
C TYR A 48 -3.40 -9.71 5.55
N ALA A 49 -2.67 -10.25 4.57
CA ALA A 49 -2.98 -11.54 3.99
C ALA A 49 -3.05 -12.64 5.07
N LYS A 50 -2.09 -12.68 5.98
CA LYS A 50 -2.07 -13.65 7.09
C LYS A 50 -3.22 -13.45 8.06
N GLU A 51 -3.49 -12.21 8.48
CA GLU A 51 -4.56 -11.89 9.44
C GLU A 51 -5.97 -12.14 8.88
N LEU A 52 -6.15 -11.99 7.58
CA LEU A 52 -7.44 -12.20 6.91
C LEU A 52 -7.65 -13.64 6.41
N GLY A 53 -6.69 -14.54 6.66
CA GLY A 53 -6.82 -15.95 6.31
C GLY A 53 -6.30 -16.32 4.92
N TYR A 54 -5.58 -15.41 4.25
CA TYR A 54 -4.93 -15.61 2.94
C TYR A 54 -3.43 -15.88 3.08
N GLY A 55 -3.01 -16.56 4.14
CA GLY A 55 -1.59 -16.76 4.44
C GLY A 55 -0.79 -17.41 3.33
N ASP A 56 -1.40 -18.32 2.57
CA ASP A 56 -0.78 -18.98 1.42
C ASP A 56 -0.51 -18.02 0.25
N ASP A 57 -1.27 -16.92 0.15
CA ASP A 57 -1.14 -15.88 -0.87
C ASP A 57 -0.34 -14.66 -0.39
N ALA A 58 0.26 -14.71 0.80
CA ALA A 58 0.92 -13.55 1.41
C ALA A 58 2.04 -12.95 0.52
N GLU A 59 2.82 -13.79 -0.17
CA GLU A 59 3.85 -13.32 -1.10
C GLU A 59 3.23 -12.59 -2.30
N TYR A 60 2.11 -13.10 -2.82
CA TYR A 60 1.39 -12.45 -3.91
C TYR A 60 0.86 -11.06 -3.50
N TRP A 61 0.22 -10.97 -2.32
CA TRP A 61 -0.23 -9.69 -1.75
C TRP A 61 0.94 -8.71 -1.58
N GLY A 62 2.08 -9.24 -1.12
CA GLY A 62 3.31 -8.45 -0.95
C GLY A 62 3.85 -7.90 -2.27
N ILE A 63 3.86 -8.70 -3.33
CA ILE A 63 4.33 -8.25 -4.66
C ILE A 63 3.43 -7.14 -5.20
N VAL A 64 2.11 -7.25 -5.04
CA VAL A 64 1.18 -6.18 -5.43
C VAL A 64 1.48 -4.91 -4.65
N GLY A 65 1.67 -5.00 -3.33
CA GLY A 65 2.05 -3.87 -2.49
C GLY A 65 3.42 -3.28 -2.85
N LEU A 66 4.40 -4.11 -3.23
CA LEU A 66 5.73 -3.67 -3.64
C LEU A 66 5.71 -2.85 -4.95
N LEU A 67 4.81 -3.18 -5.86
CA LEU A 67 4.76 -2.61 -7.20
C LEU A 67 3.68 -1.54 -7.39
N HIS A 68 2.88 -1.23 -6.35
CA HIS A 68 1.71 -0.36 -6.50
C HIS A 68 2.04 1.03 -7.07
N ASP A 69 3.14 1.61 -6.64
CA ASP A 69 3.61 2.96 -7.02
C ASP A 69 4.74 2.94 -8.06
N ILE A 70 4.82 1.91 -8.91
CA ILE A 70 5.94 1.72 -9.83
C ILE A 70 6.18 2.91 -10.76
N ASP A 71 5.13 3.65 -11.10
CA ASP A 71 5.17 4.80 -12.02
C ASP A 71 5.24 6.15 -11.31
N PHE A 72 5.04 6.20 -9.99
CA PHE A 72 4.82 7.45 -9.26
C PHE A 72 6.02 8.42 -9.33
N GLU A 73 7.26 7.91 -9.23
CA GLU A 73 8.45 8.78 -9.23
C GLU A 73 8.69 9.45 -10.59
N LEU A 74 8.55 8.70 -11.69
CA LEU A 74 8.85 9.21 -13.03
C LEU A 74 7.65 9.79 -13.77
N TYR A 75 6.43 9.37 -13.40
CA TYR A 75 5.20 9.74 -14.08
C TYR A 75 4.09 10.15 -13.11
N PRO A 76 4.34 11.10 -12.16
CA PRO A 76 3.37 11.45 -11.12
C PRO A 76 2.04 11.95 -11.69
N ASP A 77 2.06 12.66 -12.81
CA ASP A 77 0.85 13.15 -13.50
C ASP A 77 0.07 12.05 -14.24
N GLU A 78 0.68 10.88 -14.43
CA GLU A 78 0.11 9.69 -15.09
C GLU A 78 0.08 8.48 -14.16
N HIS A 79 0.10 8.70 -12.84
CA HIS A 79 0.06 7.64 -11.83
C HIS A 79 -1.12 6.68 -12.06
N CYS A 80 -0.90 5.38 -11.95
CA CYS A 80 -1.80 4.27 -12.33
C CYS A 80 -2.18 4.21 -13.82
N ILE A 81 -1.90 5.24 -14.61
CA ILE A 81 -2.12 5.23 -16.06
C ILE A 81 -0.90 4.64 -16.78
N LYS A 82 0.30 4.97 -16.30
CA LYS A 82 1.56 4.47 -16.89
C LYS A 82 1.96 3.10 -16.34
N ALA A 83 1.56 2.76 -15.12
CA ALA A 83 1.89 1.50 -14.48
C ALA A 83 1.63 0.24 -15.32
N PRO A 84 0.50 0.08 -16.07
CA PRO A 84 0.27 -1.09 -16.91
C PRO A 84 1.35 -1.33 -17.96
N GLU A 85 1.87 -0.28 -18.60
CA GLU A 85 2.92 -0.38 -19.59
C GLU A 85 4.22 -0.87 -18.96
N LEU A 86 4.64 -0.23 -17.85
CA LEU A 86 5.88 -0.56 -17.14
C LEU A 86 5.88 -1.98 -16.58
N LEU A 87 4.74 -2.41 -16.04
CA LEU A 87 4.55 -3.75 -15.49
C LEU A 87 4.58 -4.82 -16.59
N ARG A 88 3.90 -4.59 -17.74
CA ARG A 88 3.95 -5.51 -18.89
C ARG A 88 5.35 -5.65 -19.46
N GLU A 89 6.11 -4.55 -19.57
CA GLU A 89 7.52 -4.59 -19.97
C GLU A 89 8.38 -5.42 -19.01
N GLY A 90 8.03 -5.44 -17.72
CA GLY A 90 8.63 -6.27 -16.68
C GLY A 90 8.15 -7.72 -16.67
N GLY A 91 7.23 -8.11 -17.57
CA GLY A 91 6.69 -9.47 -17.61
C GLY A 91 5.67 -9.79 -16.52
N VAL A 92 5.07 -8.77 -15.88
CA VAL A 92 4.08 -8.91 -14.82
C VAL A 92 2.73 -9.31 -15.41
N GLY A 93 2.00 -10.21 -14.72
CA GLY A 93 0.68 -10.69 -15.15
C GLY A 93 -0.43 -9.64 -15.01
N GLU A 94 -1.47 -9.77 -15.84
CA GLU A 94 -2.60 -8.81 -15.87
C GLU A 94 -3.38 -8.75 -14.55
N ASP A 95 -3.39 -9.81 -13.77
CA ASP A 95 -3.98 -9.89 -12.43
C ASP A 95 -3.29 -8.94 -11.44
N ILE A 96 -1.94 -8.94 -11.43
CA ILE A 96 -1.14 -8.00 -10.63
C ILE A 96 -1.32 -6.58 -11.16
N ILE A 97 -1.33 -6.39 -12.48
CA ILE A 97 -1.51 -5.08 -13.11
C ILE A 97 -2.87 -4.47 -12.69
N HIS A 98 -3.94 -5.27 -12.75
CA HIS A 98 -5.26 -4.83 -12.30
C HIS A 98 -5.22 -4.43 -10.81
N ALA A 99 -4.67 -5.30 -9.97
CA ALA A 99 -4.58 -5.06 -8.53
C ALA A 99 -3.78 -3.80 -8.21
N VAL A 100 -2.63 -3.62 -8.86
CA VAL A 100 -1.81 -2.40 -8.74
C VAL A 100 -2.63 -1.16 -9.12
N CYS A 101 -3.25 -1.13 -10.30
CA CYS A 101 -3.97 0.05 -10.77
C CYS A 101 -5.24 0.35 -9.95
N SER A 102 -5.82 -0.64 -9.29
CA SER A 102 -7.06 -0.49 -8.53
C SER A 102 -6.92 0.39 -7.28
N HIS A 103 -5.68 0.57 -6.76
CA HIS A 103 -5.48 1.45 -5.60
C HIS A 103 -5.73 2.93 -5.93
N GLY A 104 -5.66 3.31 -7.22
CA GLY A 104 -5.99 4.66 -7.67
C GLY A 104 -7.48 4.89 -8.01
N TYR A 105 -8.36 3.91 -7.82
CA TYR A 105 -9.76 3.98 -8.26
C TYR A 105 -10.48 5.26 -7.84
N GLY A 106 -11.05 5.95 -8.83
CA GLY A 106 -11.79 7.20 -8.66
C GLY A 106 -10.93 8.43 -8.41
N ILE A 107 -9.60 8.32 -8.42
CA ILE A 107 -8.67 9.44 -8.31
C ILE A 107 -8.45 10.05 -9.70
N THR A 108 -8.52 11.37 -9.82
CA THR A 108 -8.14 12.11 -11.04
C THR A 108 -6.69 12.55 -10.89
N VAL A 109 -5.83 12.04 -11.77
CA VAL A 109 -4.39 12.36 -11.77
C VAL A 109 -4.06 13.59 -12.60
N GLY A 110 -2.82 14.08 -12.53
CA GLY A 110 -2.39 15.36 -13.11
C GLY A 110 -2.66 15.52 -14.61
N CYS A 111 -2.64 14.43 -15.38
CA CYS A 111 -3.01 14.45 -16.79
C CYS A 111 -4.53 14.61 -17.05
N GLY A 112 -5.35 14.75 -16.00
CA GLY A 112 -6.80 14.94 -16.10
C GLY A 112 -7.61 13.66 -16.32
N LYS A 113 -6.99 12.48 -16.27
CA LYS A 113 -7.69 11.20 -16.35
C LYS A 113 -8.09 10.72 -14.95
N THR A 114 -9.28 10.14 -14.85
CA THR A 114 -9.73 9.45 -13.64
C THR A 114 -9.45 7.96 -13.79
N ILE A 115 -8.89 7.35 -12.76
CA ILE A 115 -8.61 5.92 -12.72
C ILE A 115 -9.93 5.17 -12.55
N ASP A 116 -10.25 4.29 -13.51
CA ASP A 116 -11.50 3.53 -13.56
C ASP A 116 -11.25 2.02 -13.43
N VAL A 117 -10.31 1.64 -12.56
CA VAL A 117 -10.00 0.25 -12.24
C VAL A 117 -10.51 -0.02 -10.84
N GLU A 118 -11.71 -0.62 -10.75
CA GLU A 118 -12.38 -0.83 -9.47
C GLU A 118 -11.74 -1.99 -8.68
N PRO A 119 -11.43 -1.82 -7.37
CA PRO A 119 -10.95 -2.91 -6.53
C PRO A 119 -12.06 -3.94 -6.29
N VAL A 120 -11.84 -5.17 -6.75
CA VAL A 120 -12.80 -6.28 -6.71
C VAL A 120 -12.45 -7.26 -5.58
N HIS A 121 -11.20 -7.72 -5.56
CA HIS A 121 -10.73 -8.68 -4.57
C HIS A 121 -10.47 -7.99 -3.21
N GLU A 122 -10.59 -8.74 -2.10
CA GLU A 122 -10.33 -8.19 -0.75
C GLU A 122 -8.91 -7.62 -0.63
N MET A 123 -7.92 -8.25 -1.27
CA MET A 123 -6.54 -7.74 -1.38
C MET A 123 -6.49 -6.32 -1.96
N GLU A 124 -7.19 -6.09 -3.07
CA GLU A 124 -7.21 -4.81 -3.76
C GLU A 124 -7.86 -3.72 -2.89
N LYS A 125 -8.93 -4.09 -2.18
CA LYS A 125 -9.61 -3.20 -1.23
C LYS A 125 -8.73 -2.87 -0.03
N VAL A 126 -7.94 -3.85 0.43
CA VAL A 126 -6.95 -3.63 1.50
C VAL A 126 -5.85 -2.69 1.03
N LEU A 127 -5.30 -2.90 -0.18
CA LEU A 127 -4.30 -1.99 -0.74
C LEU A 127 -4.85 -0.57 -0.84
N PHE A 128 -6.03 -0.40 -1.46
CA PHE A 128 -6.71 0.89 -1.58
C PHE A 128 -6.90 1.61 -0.24
N ALA A 129 -7.25 0.86 0.82
CA ALA A 129 -7.53 1.40 2.15
C ALA A 129 -6.27 1.71 2.96
N ALA A 130 -5.23 0.88 2.81
CA ALA A 130 -4.07 0.89 3.69
C ALA A 130 -2.90 1.73 3.15
N ASP A 131 -2.78 1.93 1.84
CA ASP A 131 -1.69 2.64 1.23
C ASP A 131 -1.48 4.04 1.83
N GLU A 132 -2.43 4.94 1.67
CA GLU A 132 -2.41 6.29 2.24
C GLU A 132 -2.26 6.29 3.78
N LEU A 133 -2.84 5.29 4.42
CA LEU A 133 -2.79 5.17 5.87
C LEU A 133 -1.40 4.76 6.35
N THR A 134 -0.65 3.94 5.60
CA THR A 134 0.73 3.61 5.95
C THR A 134 1.62 4.85 6.01
N GLY A 135 1.48 5.75 5.03
CA GLY A 135 2.18 7.04 5.01
C GLY A 135 1.83 7.90 6.23
N LEU A 136 0.56 7.97 6.61
CA LEU A 136 0.10 8.72 7.78
C LEU A 136 0.65 8.14 9.09
N VAL A 137 0.61 6.82 9.25
CA VAL A 137 1.15 6.12 10.44
C VAL A 137 2.66 6.35 10.52
N TRP A 138 3.35 6.26 9.39
CA TRP A 138 4.78 6.49 9.32
C TRP A 138 5.14 7.94 9.70
N ALA A 139 4.46 8.93 9.13
CA ALA A 139 4.62 10.33 9.52
C ALA A 139 4.40 10.53 11.02
N ALA A 140 3.40 9.86 11.60
CA ALA A 140 3.12 9.93 13.03
C ALA A 140 4.25 9.30 13.88
N ALA A 141 4.85 8.20 13.43
CA ALA A 141 5.99 7.56 14.09
C ALA A 141 7.21 8.49 14.11
N LEU A 142 7.55 9.10 12.98
CA LEU A 142 8.69 10.02 12.86
C LEU A 142 8.59 11.26 13.77
N MET A 143 7.39 11.68 14.14
CA MET A 143 7.16 12.79 15.07
C MET A 143 7.34 12.40 16.56
N ARG A 144 7.49 11.11 16.85
CA ARG A 144 7.67 10.62 18.22
C ARG A 144 9.15 10.71 18.61
N PRO A 145 9.47 10.86 19.91
CA PRO A 145 10.86 10.76 20.38
C PRO A 145 11.52 9.42 20.03
N SER A 146 10.74 8.33 20.08
CA SER A 146 11.17 6.96 19.72
C SER A 146 11.39 6.79 18.22
N LYS A 147 10.78 7.63 17.38
CA LYS A 147 10.69 7.46 15.92
C LYS A 147 10.19 6.05 15.51
N SER A 148 9.31 5.46 16.31
CA SER A 148 8.86 4.08 16.21
C SER A 148 7.33 3.99 16.28
N THR A 149 6.78 2.99 15.61
CA THR A 149 5.36 2.63 15.73
C THR A 149 5.10 1.76 16.95
N LYS A 150 6.10 1.05 17.47
CA LYS A 150 5.96 0.02 18.53
C LYS A 150 5.34 0.55 19.80
N ASP A 151 5.66 1.78 20.20
CA ASP A 151 5.11 2.45 21.37
C ASP A 151 3.91 3.35 21.05
N MET A 152 3.42 3.34 19.79
CA MET A 152 2.28 4.16 19.38
C MET A 152 0.97 3.50 19.78
N GLU A 153 0.13 4.25 20.48
CA GLU A 153 -1.23 3.85 20.80
C GLU A 153 -2.23 4.33 19.73
N LEU A 154 -3.29 3.58 19.50
CA LEU A 154 -4.39 3.96 18.60
C LEU A 154 -4.93 5.37 18.90
N LYS A 155 -5.05 5.73 20.18
CA LYS A 155 -5.51 7.07 20.59
C LYS A 155 -4.61 8.17 20.04
N SER A 156 -3.30 7.96 20.03
CA SER A 156 -2.32 8.91 19.48
C SER A 156 -2.46 9.02 17.96
N LEU A 157 -2.58 7.89 17.27
CA LEU A 157 -2.81 7.85 15.82
C LEU A 157 -4.11 8.57 15.44
N LYS A 158 -5.21 8.30 16.13
CA LYS A 158 -6.53 8.96 15.91
C LYS A 158 -6.44 10.48 16.09
N LYS A 159 -5.64 10.97 17.03
CA LYS A 159 -5.42 12.41 17.18
C LYS A 159 -4.70 13.01 15.97
N LYS A 160 -3.71 12.32 15.42
CA LYS A 160 -2.99 12.73 14.21
C LYS A 160 -3.88 12.64 12.97
N TYR A 161 -4.64 11.57 12.84
CA TYR A 161 -5.61 11.38 11.74
C TYR A 161 -6.62 12.54 11.65
N LYS A 162 -7.17 12.99 12.77
CA LYS A 162 -8.11 14.11 12.85
C LYS A 162 -7.49 15.47 12.56
N SER A 163 -6.18 15.61 12.61
CA SER A 163 -5.47 16.85 12.34
C SER A 163 -5.32 17.04 10.82
N LYS A 164 -6.14 17.87 10.20
CA LYS A 164 -6.18 18.06 8.74
C LYS A 164 -4.85 18.56 8.14
N GLY A 165 -4.07 19.31 8.90
CA GLY A 165 -2.75 19.80 8.45
C GLY A 165 -1.61 18.82 8.68
N PHE A 166 -1.87 17.66 9.33
CA PHE A 166 -0.86 16.64 9.56
C PHE A 166 -0.89 15.62 8.43
N ALA A 167 0.28 15.34 7.82
CA ALA A 167 0.40 14.44 6.67
C ALA A 167 -0.69 14.74 5.62
N ALA A 168 -0.75 15.99 5.17
CA ALA A 168 -1.81 16.49 4.29
C ALA A 168 -1.82 15.78 2.92
N GLY A 169 -0.68 15.23 2.51
CA GLY A 169 -0.56 14.38 1.32
C GLY A 169 -1.31 13.05 1.42
N CYS A 170 -1.57 12.56 2.64
CA CYS A 170 -2.34 11.32 2.83
C CYS A 170 -3.83 11.60 2.86
N SER A 171 -4.57 11.17 1.84
CA SER A 171 -6.00 11.44 1.65
C SER A 171 -6.88 10.71 2.66
N ARG A 172 -7.51 11.47 3.58
CA ARG A 172 -8.48 10.89 4.53
C ARG A 172 -9.73 10.36 3.82
N GLU A 173 -10.12 11.00 2.73
CA GLU A 173 -11.24 10.55 1.91
C GLU A 173 -10.99 9.18 1.30
N VAL A 174 -9.79 8.93 0.77
CA VAL A 174 -9.40 7.61 0.25
C VAL A 174 -9.39 6.57 1.36
N ILE A 175 -8.83 6.89 2.53
CA ILE A 175 -8.81 5.99 3.69
C ILE A 175 -10.23 5.63 4.15
N GLU A 176 -11.13 6.61 4.25
CA GLU A 176 -12.53 6.39 4.66
C GLU A 176 -13.30 5.57 3.61
N ARG A 177 -13.16 5.88 2.32
CA ARG A 177 -13.72 5.08 1.23
C ARG A 177 -13.20 3.64 1.25
N GLY A 178 -11.91 3.46 1.55
CA GLY A 178 -11.33 2.14 1.67
C GLY A 178 -11.92 1.32 2.82
N ALA A 179 -12.13 1.95 3.98
CA ALA A 179 -12.83 1.31 5.10
C ALA A 179 -14.26 0.89 4.69
N ASP A 180 -15.00 1.78 4.01
CA ASP A 180 -16.36 1.50 3.52
C ASP A 180 -16.38 0.34 2.51
N GLN A 181 -15.44 0.28 1.56
CA GLN A 181 -15.33 -0.82 0.59
C GLN A 181 -15.05 -2.18 1.25
N LEU A 182 -14.32 -2.19 2.37
CA LEU A 182 -14.06 -3.37 3.18
C LEU A 182 -15.24 -3.72 4.12
N GLY A 183 -16.23 -2.84 4.27
CA GLY A 183 -17.27 -2.97 5.28
C GLY A 183 -16.74 -2.87 6.71
N TRP A 184 -15.67 -2.11 6.90
CA TRP A 184 -15.02 -1.95 8.21
C TRP A 184 -15.27 -0.57 8.80
N GLU A 185 -15.41 -0.54 10.11
CA GLU A 185 -15.32 0.71 10.85
C GLU A 185 -13.90 1.30 10.70
N LEU A 186 -13.80 2.62 10.56
CA LEU A 186 -12.51 3.31 10.44
C LEU A 186 -11.53 2.94 11.56
N ASP A 187 -12.02 2.80 12.79
CA ASP A 187 -11.21 2.39 13.94
C ASP A 187 -10.58 1.01 13.77
N LYS A 188 -11.28 0.07 13.11
CA LYS A 188 -10.73 -1.24 12.77
C LYS A 188 -9.58 -1.11 11.77
N LEU A 189 -9.76 -0.33 10.68
CA LEU A 189 -8.72 -0.10 9.69
C LEU A 189 -7.49 0.56 10.32
N LEU A 190 -7.67 1.63 11.11
CA LEU A 190 -6.58 2.31 11.82
C LEU A 190 -5.83 1.36 12.76
N THR A 191 -6.55 0.51 13.48
CA THR A 191 -5.95 -0.47 14.40
C THR A 191 -5.13 -1.50 13.65
N MET A 192 -5.72 -2.14 12.64
CA MET A 192 -5.06 -3.21 11.90
C MET A 192 -3.82 -2.70 11.15
N THR A 193 -3.90 -1.52 10.51
CA THR A 193 -2.72 -0.96 9.83
C THR A 193 -1.62 -0.58 10.83
N LEU A 194 -1.98 -0.03 12.00
CA LEU A 194 -0.99 0.26 13.05
C LEU A 194 -0.31 -1.03 13.54
N GLU A 195 -1.08 -2.10 13.81
CA GLU A 195 -0.52 -3.39 14.25
C GLU A 195 0.35 -4.04 13.14
N ALA A 196 -0.06 -3.96 11.88
CA ALA A 196 0.75 -4.39 10.75
C ALA A 196 2.11 -3.67 10.74
N MET A 197 2.11 -2.35 10.85
CA MET A 197 3.35 -1.57 10.85
C MET A 197 4.22 -1.81 12.08
N LYS A 198 3.64 -2.06 13.25
CA LYS A 198 4.39 -2.47 14.44
C LYS A 198 5.07 -3.83 14.24
N ALA A 199 4.34 -4.80 13.68
CA ALA A 199 4.84 -6.15 13.48
C ALA A 199 5.99 -6.21 12.46
N THR A 200 6.01 -5.29 11.49
CA THR A 200 6.97 -5.28 10.38
C THR A 200 8.09 -4.24 10.54
N GLU A 201 8.06 -3.43 11.59
CA GLU A 201 9.00 -2.31 11.78
C GLU A 201 10.47 -2.74 11.78
N ASP A 202 10.81 -3.87 12.42
CA ASP A 202 12.19 -4.34 12.49
C ASP A 202 12.73 -4.73 11.10
N GLU A 203 11.87 -5.25 10.24
CA GLU A 203 12.22 -5.63 8.88
C GLU A 203 12.44 -4.40 7.99
N LEU A 204 11.71 -3.32 8.27
CA LEU A 204 11.67 -2.13 7.43
C LEU A 204 12.72 -1.07 7.79
N SER A 205 13.39 -1.20 8.94
CA SER A 205 14.39 -0.23 9.41
C SER A 205 13.92 1.24 9.35
N LEU A 206 12.67 1.51 9.76
CA LEU A 206 12.02 2.84 9.70
C LEU A 206 12.86 4.00 10.30
N ILE A 207 13.93 3.64 11.00
CA ILE A 207 14.78 4.58 11.75
C ILE A 207 15.80 5.31 10.86
N HIS A 208 16.05 4.85 9.64
CA HIS A 208 17.16 5.34 8.79
C HIS A 208 16.76 6.38 7.73
N ILE A 209 15.59 7.02 7.87
CA ILE A 209 15.15 8.04 6.93
C ILE A 209 15.87 9.36 7.20
N SER A 210 16.41 9.96 6.14
CA SER A 210 17.01 11.29 6.19
C SER A 210 15.99 12.39 6.53
N GLU A 211 16.44 13.49 7.15
CA GLU A 211 15.60 14.65 7.49
C GLU A 211 14.80 15.23 6.29
N PRO A 212 15.32 15.29 5.05
CA PRO A 212 14.54 15.75 3.89
C PRO A 212 13.28 14.90 3.62
N THR A 213 13.39 13.60 3.76
CA THR A 213 12.28 12.65 3.60
C THR A 213 11.20 12.84 4.66
N ARG A 214 11.62 13.19 5.90
CA ARG A 214 10.69 13.52 7.00
C ARG A 214 9.81 14.74 6.68
N LEU A 215 10.36 15.76 6.02
CA LEU A 215 9.60 16.97 5.65
C LEU A 215 8.54 16.69 4.59
N GLN A 216 8.79 15.78 3.65
CA GLN A 216 7.83 15.38 2.63
C GLN A 216 6.60 14.67 3.21
N LEU A 217 6.76 13.90 4.29
CA LEU A 217 5.66 13.16 4.94
C LEU A 217 4.74 14.04 5.78
N ILE A 218 5.20 15.18 6.30
CA ILE A 218 4.46 16.01 7.26
C ILE A 218 4.00 17.33 6.67
N SER A 219 4.39 17.65 5.45
CA SER A 219 3.91 18.82 4.70
C SER A 219 2.64 18.49 3.94
#